data_4ad78f3bf5b117c1398259f304c9a2ef
#
_entry.id   4ad78f3bf5b117c1398259f304c9a2ef
#
_cell.length_a   1.000
_cell.length_b   1.000
_cell.length_c   1.000
_cell.angle_alpha   90.00
_cell.angle_beta   90.00
_cell.angle_gamma   90.00
#
_symmetry.space_group_name_H-M   'P 1'
#
loop_
_entity.id
_entity.type
_entity.pdbx_description
1 polymer ?
#
loop_
_entity_poly.entity_id
_entity_poly.type
_entity_poly.pdbx_seq_one_letter_code
_entity_poly.pdbx_strand_id
1 'polypeptide(L)'
;AFKPLTGDDKATASALKKRNKAEKDAAGQMGLFDEPLSKAQGELLTLHHKLDAIDSESLASIESKESLFRTLTSSASFLQARAACDVWTASFFIPKRPGEPVPTSADVRALTQGTGEGAFQQGVRERSREASMDAAFFHWPIEFPEIFHRTTPGFDCVLGNPPWERIKLQEEEFFAAR
;
A
#
# COMPACT_ATOMS: atom_id res chain seq x y z
N ALA A 1 3.82 2.86 -13.27
CA ALA A 1 4.61 2.41 -12.14
C ALA A 1 6.08 2.15 -12.49
N PHE A 2 6.42 1.68 -13.69
CA PHE A 2 7.79 1.30 -14.04
C PHE A 2 8.49 2.33 -14.95
N LYS A 3 8.39 3.62 -14.64
CA LYS A 3 9.35 4.58 -15.20
C LYS A 3 10.67 4.39 -14.46
N PRO A 4 11.83 4.32 -15.16
CA PRO A 4 13.12 4.21 -14.50
C PRO A 4 13.35 5.37 -13.53
N LEU A 5 13.73 5.03 -12.30
CA LEU A 5 14.16 6.00 -11.30
C LEU A 5 15.69 6.03 -11.22
N THR A 6 16.23 6.96 -10.47
CA THR A 6 17.68 7.00 -10.21
C THR A 6 18.11 5.71 -9.52
N GLY A 7 19.10 5.00 -10.07
CA GLY A 7 19.58 3.72 -9.56
C GLY A 7 18.93 2.48 -10.18
N ASP A 8 17.91 2.65 -11.05
CA ASP A 8 17.31 1.54 -11.80
C ASP A 8 18.16 1.14 -13.00
N ASP A 9 18.18 -0.15 -13.31
CA ASP A 9 18.59 -0.65 -14.62
C ASP A 9 17.47 -0.42 -15.64
N LYS A 10 17.77 0.32 -16.69
CA LYS A 10 16.77 0.73 -17.70
C LYS A 10 16.18 -0.44 -18.46
N ALA A 11 16.96 -1.49 -18.74
CA ALA A 11 16.50 -2.66 -19.45
C ALA A 11 15.54 -3.47 -18.59
N THR A 12 15.90 -3.68 -17.33
CA THR A 12 15.06 -4.37 -16.33
C THR A 12 13.75 -3.62 -16.10
N ALA A 13 13.79 -2.29 -15.90
CA ALA A 13 12.58 -1.49 -15.72
C ALA A 13 11.65 -1.55 -16.95
N SER A 14 12.21 -1.54 -18.18
CA SER A 14 11.45 -1.68 -19.41
C SER A 14 10.80 -3.06 -19.55
N ALA A 15 11.55 -4.12 -19.23
CA ALA A 15 11.03 -5.50 -19.24
C ALA A 15 9.90 -5.69 -18.22
N LEU A 16 10.06 -5.19 -16.99
CA LEU A 16 9.02 -5.21 -15.95
C LEU A 16 7.77 -4.43 -16.36
N LYS A 17 7.92 -3.26 -17.01
CA LYS A 17 6.80 -2.51 -17.55
C LYS A 17 6.00 -3.30 -18.58
N LYS A 18 6.70 -3.95 -19.54
CA LYS A 18 6.08 -4.79 -20.56
C LYS A 18 5.39 -6.00 -19.94
N ARG A 19 6.06 -6.68 -19.01
CA ARG A 19 5.50 -7.82 -18.27
C ARG A 19 4.23 -7.40 -17.51
N ASN A 20 4.28 -6.35 -16.72
CA ASN A 20 3.15 -5.88 -15.92
C ASN A 20 1.95 -5.43 -16.79
N LYS A 21 2.22 -4.89 -18.00
CA LYS A 21 1.16 -4.58 -18.95
C LYS A 21 0.49 -5.87 -19.45
N ALA A 22 1.27 -6.87 -19.87
CA ALA A 22 0.75 -8.15 -20.30
C ALA A 22 -0.07 -8.88 -19.22
N GLU A 23 0.39 -8.82 -17.96
CA GLU A 23 -0.32 -9.37 -16.79
C GLU A 23 -1.67 -8.69 -16.55
N LYS A 24 -1.75 -7.37 -16.76
CA LYS A 24 -2.99 -6.60 -16.65
C LYS A 24 -3.95 -6.94 -17.79
N ASP A 25 -3.44 -6.98 -19.00
CA ASP A 25 -4.24 -7.30 -20.19
C ASP A 25 -4.81 -8.73 -20.10
N ALA A 26 -4.03 -9.69 -19.62
CA ALA A 26 -4.45 -11.08 -19.40
C ALA A 26 -5.50 -11.23 -18.28
N ALA A 27 -5.49 -10.36 -17.28
CA ALA A 27 -6.45 -10.38 -16.19
C ALA A 27 -7.81 -9.76 -16.54
N GLY A 28 -7.93 -9.12 -17.70
CA GLY A 28 -9.14 -8.44 -18.12
C GLY A 28 -9.51 -7.24 -17.22
N GLN A 29 -10.81 -6.96 -17.12
CA GLN A 29 -11.33 -5.84 -16.32
C GLN A 29 -11.38 -6.11 -14.80
N MET A 30 -10.94 -7.28 -14.34
CA MET A 30 -10.86 -7.53 -12.90
C MET A 30 -9.90 -6.53 -12.25
N GLY A 31 -10.42 -5.70 -11.38
CA GLY A 31 -9.63 -4.77 -10.59
C GLY A 31 -8.59 -5.53 -9.75
N LEU A 32 -7.46 -4.89 -9.49
CA LEU A 32 -6.36 -5.50 -8.77
C LEU A 32 -6.75 -5.90 -7.34
N PHE A 33 -7.85 -5.35 -6.83
CA PHE A 33 -8.32 -5.45 -5.45
C PHE A 33 -9.79 -5.91 -5.32
N ASP A 34 -10.42 -6.44 -6.38
CA ASP A 34 -11.88 -6.54 -6.43
C ASP A 34 -12.50 -7.53 -5.43
N GLU A 35 -12.09 -8.76 -5.30
CA GLU A 35 -12.86 -9.72 -4.47
C GLU A 35 -12.26 -10.08 -3.10
N PRO A 36 -10.97 -10.43 -2.99
CA PRO A 36 -10.42 -10.83 -1.70
C PRO A 36 -10.20 -9.65 -0.75
N LEU A 37 -9.89 -8.47 -1.31
CA LEU A 37 -9.76 -7.25 -0.51
C LEU A 37 -11.12 -6.74 -0.05
N SER A 38 -12.17 -6.92 -0.85
CA SER A 38 -13.55 -6.56 -0.48
C SER A 38 -14.03 -7.32 0.77
N LYS A 39 -13.74 -8.62 0.88
CA LYS A 39 -14.05 -9.39 2.08
C LYS A 39 -13.27 -8.91 3.30
N ALA A 40 -11.95 -8.74 3.14
CA ALA A 40 -11.11 -8.20 4.20
C ALA A 40 -11.55 -6.80 4.63
N GLN A 41 -11.91 -5.94 3.67
CA GLN A 41 -12.44 -4.60 3.93
C GLN A 41 -13.77 -4.64 4.69
N GLY A 42 -14.67 -5.57 4.38
CA GLY A 42 -15.93 -5.73 5.11
C GLY A 42 -15.73 -6.12 6.58
N GLU A 43 -14.77 -7.00 6.87
CA GLU A 43 -14.37 -7.35 8.24
C GLU A 43 -13.72 -6.15 8.95
N LEU A 44 -12.83 -5.43 8.27
CA LEU A 44 -12.21 -4.21 8.78
C LEU A 44 -13.25 -3.14 9.09
N LEU A 45 -14.19 -2.91 8.20
CA LEU A 45 -15.28 -1.96 8.39
C LEU A 45 -16.12 -2.29 9.64
N THR A 46 -16.45 -3.57 9.83
CA THR A 46 -17.18 -4.03 11.02
C THR A 46 -16.40 -3.74 12.31
N LEU A 47 -15.10 -3.96 12.31
CA LEU A 47 -14.24 -3.69 13.47
C LEU A 47 -14.04 -2.19 13.71
N HIS A 48 -13.94 -1.39 12.67
CA HIS A 48 -13.91 0.07 12.79
C HIS A 48 -15.20 0.64 13.37
N HIS A 49 -16.37 0.18 12.92
CA HIS A 49 -17.65 0.59 13.51
C HIS A 49 -17.74 0.25 15.00
N LYS A 50 -17.17 -0.90 15.43
CA LYS A 50 -17.11 -1.24 16.86
C LYS A 50 -16.17 -0.30 17.63
N LEU A 51 -15.05 0.10 17.03
CA LEU A 51 -14.13 1.09 17.62
C LEU A 51 -14.80 2.44 17.80
N ASP A 52 -15.54 2.91 16.80
CA ASP A 52 -16.22 4.20 16.83
C ASP A 52 -17.38 4.22 17.82
N ALA A 53 -18.02 3.08 18.03
CA ALA A 53 -19.11 2.95 18.99
C ALA A 53 -18.65 3.03 20.47
N ILE A 54 -17.36 2.86 20.76
CA ILE A 54 -16.81 3.02 22.10
C ILE A 54 -16.55 4.52 22.34
N ASP A 55 -17.14 5.07 23.40
CA ASP A 55 -16.80 6.44 23.82
C ASP A 55 -15.35 6.56 24.27
N SER A 56 -14.88 7.78 24.52
CA SER A 56 -13.51 8.05 24.99
C SER A 56 -13.52 8.88 26.28
N GLU A 57 -14.63 8.83 27.05
CA GLU A 57 -14.82 9.67 28.22
C GLU A 57 -14.23 9.05 29.50
N SER A 58 -14.03 7.73 29.54
CA SER A 58 -13.47 7.04 30.68
C SER A 58 -12.18 6.31 30.36
N LEU A 59 -11.32 6.08 31.37
CA LEU A 59 -10.10 5.29 31.20
C LEU A 59 -10.42 3.86 30.72
N ALA A 60 -11.46 3.26 31.25
CA ALA A 60 -11.88 1.91 30.90
C ALA A 60 -12.35 1.81 29.42
N SER A 61 -13.03 2.83 28.91
CA SER A 61 -13.41 2.88 27.50
C SER A 61 -12.21 3.09 26.58
N ILE A 62 -11.23 3.90 26.98
CA ILE A 62 -9.96 4.07 26.24
C ILE A 62 -9.17 2.76 26.19
N GLU A 63 -9.04 2.03 27.31
CA GLU A 63 -8.37 0.73 27.35
C GLU A 63 -9.11 -0.33 26.49
N SER A 64 -10.44 -0.31 26.51
CA SER A 64 -11.25 -1.18 25.65
C SER A 64 -11.05 -0.87 24.17
N LYS A 65 -10.98 0.40 23.81
CA LYS A 65 -10.70 0.87 22.45
C LYS A 65 -9.31 0.46 21.99
N GLU A 66 -8.30 0.61 22.84
CA GLU A 66 -6.93 0.17 22.56
C GLU A 66 -6.85 -1.35 22.34
N SER A 67 -7.50 -2.14 23.19
CA SER A 67 -7.56 -3.60 23.06
C SER A 67 -8.21 -4.03 21.74
N LEU A 68 -9.32 -3.39 21.37
CA LEU A 68 -10.01 -3.65 20.10
C LEU A 68 -9.16 -3.23 18.89
N PHE A 69 -8.46 -2.10 18.97
CA PHE A 69 -7.54 -1.65 17.93
C PHE A 69 -6.37 -2.63 17.74
N ARG A 70 -5.79 -3.13 18.82
CA ARG A 70 -4.76 -4.18 18.75
C ARG A 70 -5.30 -5.46 18.10
N THR A 71 -6.54 -5.85 18.42
CA THR A 71 -7.20 -7.01 17.79
C THR A 71 -7.40 -6.79 16.29
N LEU A 72 -7.86 -5.60 15.91
CA LEU A 72 -8.00 -5.20 14.50
C LEU A 72 -6.67 -5.34 13.75
N THR A 73 -5.62 -4.66 14.25
CA THR A 73 -4.32 -4.58 13.56
C THR A 73 -3.54 -5.89 13.53
N SER A 74 -3.90 -6.84 14.39
CA SER A 74 -3.36 -8.22 14.40
C SER A 74 -4.24 -9.23 13.67
N SER A 75 -5.41 -8.83 13.17
CA SER A 75 -6.30 -9.74 12.44
C SER A 75 -5.71 -10.20 11.12
N ALA A 76 -6.02 -11.44 10.71
CA ALA A 76 -5.54 -11.99 9.44
C ALA A 76 -5.97 -11.13 8.24
N SER A 77 -7.19 -10.60 8.28
CA SER A 77 -7.75 -9.73 7.25
C SER A 77 -6.98 -8.42 7.12
N PHE A 78 -6.63 -7.77 8.24
CA PHE A 78 -5.83 -6.56 8.25
C PHE A 78 -4.43 -6.82 7.71
N LEU A 79 -3.75 -7.85 8.19
CA LEU A 79 -2.38 -8.20 7.79
C LEU A 79 -2.32 -8.56 6.30
N GLN A 80 -3.31 -9.29 5.79
CA GLN A 80 -3.41 -9.64 4.37
C GLN A 80 -3.64 -8.41 3.50
N ALA A 81 -4.59 -7.54 3.87
CA ALA A 81 -4.87 -6.30 3.16
C ALA A 81 -3.65 -5.38 3.13
N ARG A 82 -2.99 -5.22 4.28
CA ARG A 82 -1.77 -4.43 4.40
C ARG A 82 -0.65 -4.98 3.53
N ALA A 83 -0.39 -6.29 3.58
CA ALA A 83 0.64 -6.92 2.76
C ALA A 83 0.40 -6.71 1.25
N ALA A 84 -0.84 -6.79 0.79
CA ALA A 84 -1.20 -6.53 -0.61
C ALA A 84 -0.93 -5.06 -1.00
N CYS A 85 -1.30 -4.11 -0.14
CA CYS A 85 -1.04 -2.70 -0.35
C CYS A 85 0.45 -2.36 -0.28
N ASP A 86 1.20 -2.97 0.66
CA ASP A 86 2.65 -2.83 0.76
C ASP A 86 3.34 -3.31 -0.53
N VAL A 87 2.99 -4.48 -1.04
CA VAL A 87 3.54 -5.04 -2.29
C VAL A 87 3.22 -4.14 -3.48
N TRP A 88 2.00 -3.61 -3.57
CA TRP A 88 1.64 -2.66 -4.62
C TRP A 88 2.48 -1.39 -4.55
N THR A 89 2.57 -0.79 -3.37
CA THR A 89 3.27 0.48 -3.14
C THR A 89 4.78 0.32 -3.33
N ALA A 90 5.36 -0.78 -2.86
CA ALA A 90 6.78 -1.08 -2.95
C ALA A 90 7.30 -1.11 -4.39
N SER A 91 6.45 -1.41 -5.39
CA SER A 91 6.83 -1.36 -6.80
C SER A 91 7.35 0.02 -7.25
N PHE A 92 7.00 1.08 -6.52
CA PHE A 92 7.47 2.45 -6.77
C PHE A 92 8.76 2.81 -6.04
N PHE A 93 9.12 2.05 -5.00
CA PHE A 93 10.25 2.33 -4.12
C PHE A 93 11.43 1.38 -4.34
N ILE A 94 11.15 0.11 -4.65
CA ILE A 94 12.19 -0.91 -4.85
C ILE A 94 12.96 -0.64 -6.15
N PRO A 95 14.30 -0.53 -6.11
CA PRO A 95 15.14 -0.41 -7.30
C PRO A 95 14.98 -1.63 -8.23
N LYS A 96 14.87 -1.38 -9.54
CA LYS A 96 14.71 -2.40 -10.58
C LYS A 96 16.08 -2.85 -11.06
N ARG A 97 16.64 -3.89 -10.45
CA ARG A 97 17.93 -4.45 -10.80
C ARG A 97 17.81 -5.86 -11.38
N PRO A 98 18.73 -6.31 -12.24
CA PRO A 98 18.70 -7.66 -12.78
C PRO A 98 18.72 -8.72 -11.68
N GLY A 99 17.83 -9.72 -11.77
CA GLY A 99 17.76 -10.83 -10.83
C GLY A 99 17.12 -10.52 -9.47
N GLU A 100 16.80 -9.26 -9.18
CA GLU A 100 16.14 -8.89 -7.94
C GLU A 100 14.62 -8.99 -8.06
N PRO A 101 13.92 -9.52 -7.02
CA PRO A 101 12.46 -9.58 -7.02
C PRO A 101 11.86 -8.18 -6.89
N VAL A 102 11.07 -7.81 -7.90
CA VAL A 102 10.31 -6.54 -7.95
C VAL A 102 8.84 -6.86 -8.16
N PRO A 103 7.93 -6.33 -7.33
CA PRO A 103 6.51 -6.64 -7.40
C PRO A 103 5.87 -6.24 -8.73
N THR A 104 4.96 -7.07 -9.23
CA THR A 104 4.09 -6.78 -10.37
C THR A 104 2.61 -6.94 -9.98
N SER A 105 1.71 -6.65 -10.91
CA SER A 105 0.26 -6.86 -10.69
C SER A 105 -0.10 -8.32 -10.41
N ALA A 106 0.65 -9.27 -10.97
CA ALA A 106 0.42 -10.70 -10.71
C ALA A 106 0.79 -11.07 -9.27
N ASP A 107 1.86 -10.50 -8.72
CA ASP A 107 2.28 -10.76 -7.33
C ASP A 107 1.25 -10.23 -6.33
N VAL A 108 0.69 -9.03 -6.58
CA VAL A 108 -0.40 -8.49 -5.75
C VAL A 108 -1.62 -9.41 -5.79
N ARG A 109 -2.04 -9.86 -6.98
CA ARG A 109 -3.17 -10.80 -7.12
C ARG A 109 -2.91 -12.14 -6.42
N ALA A 110 -1.72 -12.70 -6.59
CA ALA A 110 -1.36 -13.94 -5.91
C ALA A 110 -1.47 -13.82 -4.39
N LEU A 111 -1.07 -12.69 -3.82
CA LEU A 111 -1.22 -12.40 -2.40
C LEU A 111 -2.67 -12.28 -1.96
N THR A 112 -3.49 -11.52 -2.71
CA THR A 112 -4.91 -11.36 -2.39
C THR A 112 -5.68 -12.66 -2.50
N GLN A 113 -5.28 -13.57 -3.41
CA GLN A 113 -5.89 -14.87 -3.62
C GLN A 113 -5.30 -16.00 -2.73
N GLY A 114 -4.25 -15.71 -1.96
CA GLY A 114 -3.57 -16.72 -1.13
C GLY A 114 -2.80 -17.77 -1.92
N THR A 115 -2.44 -17.50 -3.18
CA THR A 115 -1.84 -18.48 -4.09
C THR A 115 -0.31 -18.34 -4.28
N GLY A 116 0.32 -17.36 -3.67
CA GLY A 116 1.74 -17.06 -3.88
C GLY A 116 2.67 -17.68 -2.84
N GLU A 117 3.12 -18.94 -3.03
CA GLU A 117 3.99 -19.66 -2.06
C GLU A 117 5.42 -19.93 -2.55
N GLY A 118 5.84 -19.46 -3.71
CA GLY A 118 7.20 -19.70 -4.24
C GLY A 118 8.26 -18.82 -3.60
N ALA A 119 9.54 -19.24 -3.69
CA ALA A 119 10.69 -18.50 -3.17
C ALA A 119 10.80 -17.06 -3.73
N PHE A 120 10.41 -16.86 -5.01
CA PHE A 120 10.38 -15.54 -5.63
C PHE A 120 9.33 -14.64 -4.97
N GLN A 121 8.12 -15.15 -4.73
CA GLN A 121 7.05 -14.42 -4.05
C GLN A 121 7.40 -14.11 -2.60
N GLN A 122 8.12 -15.00 -1.93
CA GLN A 122 8.64 -14.73 -0.59
C GLN A 122 9.64 -13.56 -0.61
N GLY A 123 10.57 -13.56 -1.57
CA GLY A 123 11.50 -12.43 -1.76
C GLY A 123 10.80 -11.12 -2.08
N VAL A 124 9.72 -11.14 -2.88
CA VAL A 124 8.88 -9.97 -3.16
C VAL A 124 8.24 -9.45 -1.86
N ARG A 125 7.67 -10.32 -1.04
CA ARG A 125 7.03 -9.94 0.24
C ARG A 125 8.04 -9.32 1.20
N GLU A 126 9.20 -9.94 1.35
CA GLU A 126 10.25 -9.49 2.26
C GLU A 126 10.78 -8.11 1.90
N ARG A 127 11.14 -7.91 0.62
CA ARG A 127 11.58 -6.60 0.12
C ARG A 127 10.49 -5.54 0.19
N SER A 128 9.24 -5.92 -0.03
CA SER A 128 8.10 -5.00 0.09
C SER A 128 7.89 -4.57 1.53
N ARG A 129 8.06 -5.49 2.49
CA ARG A 129 7.98 -5.20 3.91
C ARG A 129 9.13 -4.28 4.36
N GLU A 130 10.34 -4.52 3.90
CA GLU A 130 11.49 -3.64 4.16
C GLU A 130 11.22 -2.22 3.65
N ALA A 131 10.81 -2.09 2.38
CA ALA A 131 10.48 -0.79 1.79
C ALA A 131 9.32 -0.09 2.52
N SER A 132 8.33 -0.85 2.99
CA SER A 132 7.21 -0.35 3.78
C SER A 132 7.66 0.23 5.12
N MET A 133 8.60 -0.45 5.78
CA MET A 133 9.16 0.00 7.06
C MET A 133 10.05 1.24 6.88
N ASP A 134 10.92 1.22 5.88
CA ASP A 134 11.88 2.31 5.62
C ASP A 134 11.18 3.61 5.20
N ALA A 135 10.15 3.51 4.37
CA ALA A 135 9.40 4.67 3.87
C ALA A 135 8.09 4.94 4.64
N ALA A 136 7.83 4.18 5.72
CA ALA A 136 6.64 4.32 6.56
C ALA A 136 5.33 4.37 5.73
N PHE A 137 5.06 3.33 4.92
CA PHE A 137 3.88 3.32 4.06
C PHE A 137 2.59 3.47 4.87
N PHE A 138 1.70 4.30 4.35
CA PHE A 138 0.38 4.54 4.89
C PHE A 138 -0.67 4.25 3.82
N HIS A 139 -1.67 3.45 4.17
CA HIS A 139 -2.66 2.96 3.22
C HIS A 139 -4.06 3.46 3.59
N TRP A 140 -4.48 4.58 3.02
CA TRP A 140 -5.79 5.21 3.25
C TRP A 140 -6.98 4.26 3.25
N PRO A 141 -7.10 3.29 2.30
CA PRO A 141 -8.25 2.37 2.28
C PRO A 141 -8.31 1.37 3.45
N ILE A 142 -7.19 1.17 4.15
CA ILE A 142 -7.10 0.27 5.31
C ILE A 142 -7.31 1.05 6.60
N GLU A 143 -6.75 2.25 6.66
CA GLU A 143 -6.83 3.11 7.84
C GLU A 143 -8.22 3.78 7.99
N PHE A 144 -8.91 4.01 6.86
CA PHE A 144 -10.23 4.63 6.80
C PHE A 144 -11.18 3.80 5.92
N PRO A 145 -11.49 2.54 6.27
CA PRO A 145 -12.31 1.66 5.44
C PRO A 145 -13.72 2.22 5.23
N GLU A 146 -14.30 2.94 6.18
CA GLU A 146 -15.61 3.58 6.08
C GLU A 146 -15.68 4.66 4.99
N ILE A 147 -14.55 5.31 4.70
CA ILE A 147 -14.45 6.35 3.67
C ILE A 147 -14.28 5.72 2.28
N PHE A 148 -13.51 4.64 2.20
CA PHE A 148 -13.12 4.04 0.92
C PHE A 148 -13.99 2.86 0.49
N HIS A 149 -14.85 2.33 1.36
CA HIS A 149 -15.77 1.22 1.05
C HIS A 149 -17.21 1.67 0.75
N ARG A 150 -17.44 2.96 0.61
CA ARG A 150 -18.75 3.52 0.23
C ARG A 150 -18.93 3.57 -1.30
N THR A 151 -20.17 3.83 -1.76
CA THR A 151 -20.52 3.90 -3.19
C THR A 151 -19.67 4.90 -3.98
N THR A 152 -19.31 6.03 -3.35
CA THR A 152 -18.38 7.02 -3.89
C THR A 152 -17.14 7.07 -2.97
N PRO A 153 -16.10 6.26 -3.25
CA PRO A 153 -14.91 6.19 -2.39
C PRO A 153 -14.14 7.51 -2.39
N GLY A 154 -13.66 7.91 -1.23
CA GLY A 154 -12.79 9.08 -1.07
C GLY A 154 -13.31 10.10 -0.06
N PHE A 155 -12.46 11.03 0.33
CA PHE A 155 -12.81 12.14 1.23
C PHE A 155 -13.62 13.18 0.48
N ASP A 156 -14.64 13.74 1.15
CA ASP A 156 -15.46 14.82 0.58
C ASP A 156 -14.72 16.16 0.55
N CYS A 157 -13.76 16.33 1.46
CA CYS A 157 -12.92 17.53 1.55
C CYS A 157 -11.56 17.17 2.15
N VAL A 158 -10.50 17.77 1.63
CA VAL A 158 -9.15 17.71 2.17
C VAL A 158 -8.72 19.12 2.53
N LEU A 159 -8.47 19.35 3.81
CA LEU A 159 -7.93 20.62 4.32
C LEU A 159 -6.46 20.41 4.68
N GLY A 160 -5.62 21.33 4.25
CA GLY A 160 -4.20 21.31 4.53
C GLY A 160 -3.67 22.71 4.76
N ASN A 161 -2.58 22.79 5.53
CA ASN A 161 -1.80 24.02 5.64
C ASN A 161 -0.53 23.83 4.78
N PRO A 162 -0.55 24.26 3.49
CA PRO A 162 0.61 24.11 2.64
C PRO A 162 1.76 24.99 3.16
N PRO A 163 3.02 24.59 2.92
CA PRO A 163 4.16 25.42 3.27
C PRO A 163 4.04 26.78 2.61
N TRP A 164 4.21 27.83 3.40
CA TRP A 164 4.13 29.22 2.93
C TRP A 164 5.37 29.64 2.14
N GLU A 165 6.46 28.89 2.30
CA GLU A 165 7.68 29.09 1.54
C GLU A 165 7.54 28.51 0.15
N ARG A 166 7.73 29.34 -0.89
CA ARG A 166 8.02 28.84 -2.21
C ARG A 166 9.38 28.13 -2.12
N ILE A 167 9.36 26.80 -2.18
CA ILE A 167 10.58 26.03 -2.48
C ILE A 167 10.95 26.42 -3.92
N LYS A 168 11.61 27.54 -4.09
CA LYS A 168 12.41 27.77 -5.28
C LYS A 168 13.64 26.89 -5.07
N LEU A 169 13.75 25.81 -5.84
CA LEU A 169 15.04 25.21 -6.12
C LEU A 169 15.88 26.38 -6.67
N GLN A 170 16.74 26.94 -5.85
CA GLN A 170 17.73 27.90 -6.31
C GLN A 170 18.72 27.06 -7.12
N GLU A 171 18.62 27.15 -8.44
CA GLU A 171 19.54 26.46 -9.35
C GLU A 171 20.99 26.73 -8.96
N GLU A 172 21.30 27.93 -8.47
CA GLU A 172 22.61 28.34 -7.98
C GLU A 172 23.09 27.52 -6.78
N GLU A 173 22.23 27.21 -5.80
CA GLU A 173 22.61 26.38 -4.64
C GLU A 173 22.74 24.90 -5.01
N PHE A 174 21.94 24.42 -5.96
CA PHE A 174 22.03 23.04 -6.42
C PHE A 174 23.34 22.79 -7.24
N PHE A 175 23.77 23.76 -8.00
CA PHE A 175 24.98 23.64 -8.82
C PHE A 175 26.27 24.13 -8.11
N ALA A 176 26.16 24.91 -7.05
CA ALA A 176 27.35 25.39 -6.31
C ALA A 176 28.00 24.28 -5.42
N ALA A 177 27.34 23.14 -5.24
CA ALA A 177 27.83 22.01 -4.43
C ALA A 177 28.55 20.93 -5.26
N ARG A 178 28.92 21.21 -6.53
CA ARG A 178 29.63 20.26 -7.40
C ARG A 178 30.96 20.82 -7.87
#